data_ec78821fc1df7318f4efa2bbb1a71c04
#
_entry.id   ec78821fc1df7318f4efa2bbb1a71c04
#
_cell.length_a   1.000
_cell.length_b   1.000
_cell.length_c   1.000
_cell.angle_alpha   90.00
_cell.angle_beta   90.00
_cell.angle_gamma   90.00
#
_symmetry.space_group_name_H-M   'P 1'
#
loop_
_entity.id
_entity.type
_entity.pdbx_description
1 polymer ?
#
loop_
_entity_poly.entity_id
_entity_poly.type
_entity_poly.pdbx_seq_one_letter_code
_entity_poly.pdbx_strand_id
1 'polypeptide(L)'
;MKVSRTEFVDAYDMRLCVRHWGDESAPMLFMIHGWMDISASFQFVVDAFKRDWHVIAPDMRGFGHSGWAKGGYWFPDYLADLEALLDRYSPNEPVRLIGHSLGGNITSVYSGIRPSRVAQLVSLEGYGIVENRPDMAPGRLERWLDSRKKPERLRPYPDKEAVIARLQKNNPRLTYERAFFLADYWTEVNDKGERIVMADPRHKTLPVLSRLDEILACWSRIEAKVLFIEGQHSLLGIRMKDQARAQEEIRRRASYIRDVRIALVEGAGHMLQHDQPEAVAKLIEDFLG
;
A
#
# COMPACT_ATOMS: atom_id res chain seq x y z
N MET A 1 12.74 -10.59 -15.23
CA MET A 1 11.58 -9.86 -14.69
C MET A 1 10.35 -10.20 -15.51
N LYS A 2 9.26 -10.56 -14.85
CA LYS A 2 7.95 -10.79 -15.50
C LYS A 2 7.47 -9.48 -16.14
N VAL A 3 6.99 -9.58 -17.37
CA VAL A 3 6.52 -8.40 -18.12
C VAL A 3 5.17 -7.95 -17.55
N SER A 4 5.01 -6.63 -17.37
CA SER A 4 3.74 -6.01 -16.97
C SER A 4 3.16 -5.19 -18.12
N ARG A 5 1.84 -5.06 -18.13
CA ARG A 5 1.10 -4.13 -18.96
C ARG A 5 0.27 -3.18 -18.08
N THR A 6 -0.13 -2.05 -18.60
CA THR A 6 -0.99 -1.10 -17.88
C THR A 6 -2.22 -0.76 -18.71
N GLU A 7 -3.33 -0.53 -18.04
CA GLU A 7 -4.54 0.06 -18.59
C GLU A 7 -5.07 1.16 -17.67
N PHE A 8 -6.03 1.93 -18.18
CA PHE A 8 -6.72 2.93 -17.36
C PHE A 8 -8.17 2.50 -17.14
N VAL A 9 -8.62 2.60 -15.89
CA VAL A 9 -9.96 2.26 -15.44
C VAL A 9 -10.60 3.47 -14.78
N ASP A 10 -11.83 3.78 -15.19
CA ASP A 10 -12.63 4.81 -14.53
C ASP A 10 -13.29 4.20 -13.28
N ALA A 11 -12.96 4.76 -12.12
CA ALA A 11 -13.48 4.40 -10.82
C ALA A 11 -14.19 5.62 -10.23
N TYR A 12 -15.51 5.70 -10.39
CA TYR A 12 -16.33 6.86 -10.02
C TYR A 12 -15.80 8.18 -10.60
N ASP A 13 -15.23 9.04 -9.77
CA ASP A 13 -14.67 10.36 -10.15
C ASP A 13 -13.17 10.30 -10.49
N MET A 14 -12.57 9.11 -10.48
CA MET A 14 -11.14 8.92 -10.61
C MET A 14 -10.76 8.00 -11.76
N ARG A 15 -9.78 8.39 -12.56
CA ARG A 15 -9.13 7.52 -13.54
C ARG A 15 -7.89 6.90 -12.91
N LEU A 16 -7.91 5.57 -12.75
CA LEU A 16 -6.83 4.79 -12.16
C LEU A 16 -5.98 4.12 -13.23
N CYS A 17 -4.67 4.18 -13.08
CA CYS A 17 -3.73 3.36 -13.85
C CYS A 17 -3.61 2.01 -13.14
N VAL A 18 -3.94 0.93 -13.84
CA VAL A 18 -3.90 -0.43 -13.31
C VAL A 18 -2.83 -1.22 -14.02
N ARG A 19 -1.93 -1.80 -13.26
CA ARG A 19 -0.85 -2.66 -13.75
C ARG A 19 -1.22 -4.12 -13.61
N HIS A 20 -0.91 -4.89 -14.64
CA HIS A 20 -1.15 -6.32 -14.70
C HIS A 20 0.12 -7.10 -14.97
N TRP A 21 0.23 -8.26 -14.34
CA TRP A 21 1.23 -9.29 -14.66
C TRP A 21 0.53 -10.64 -14.83
N GLY A 22 1.12 -11.49 -15.66
CA GLY A 22 0.62 -12.84 -15.90
C GLY A 22 -0.54 -12.91 -16.87
N ASP A 23 -1.01 -14.13 -17.07
CA ASP A 23 -2.12 -14.44 -17.98
C ASP A 23 -3.47 -14.13 -17.33
N GLU A 24 -4.40 -13.56 -18.10
CA GLU A 24 -5.73 -13.19 -17.61
C GLU A 24 -6.60 -14.40 -17.23
N SER A 25 -6.27 -15.58 -17.72
CA SER A 25 -6.95 -16.84 -17.35
C SER A 25 -6.46 -17.43 -16.03
N ALA A 26 -5.33 -16.94 -15.49
CA ALA A 26 -4.82 -17.37 -14.20
C ALA A 26 -5.65 -16.83 -13.02
N PRO A 27 -5.59 -17.46 -11.84
CA PRO A 27 -6.28 -16.97 -10.65
C PRO A 27 -5.89 -15.51 -10.32
N MET A 28 -6.90 -14.66 -10.08
CA MET A 28 -6.70 -13.25 -9.81
C MET A 28 -6.14 -13.00 -8.42
N LEU A 29 -5.23 -12.01 -8.33
CA LEU A 29 -4.60 -11.53 -7.12
C LEU A 29 -4.50 -10.01 -7.16
N PHE A 30 -5.23 -9.32 -6.29
CA PHE A 30 -5.19 -7.86 -6.22
C PHE A 30 -4.11 -7.40 -5.23
N MET A 31 -3.26 -6.45 -5.64
CA MET A 31 -2.18 -5.93 -4.81
C MET A 31 -2.25 -4.40 -4.70
N ILE A 32 -2.41 -3.88 -3.47
CA ILE A 32 -2.60 -2.45 -3.19
C ILE A 32 -1.37 -1.90 -2.46
N HIS A 33 -0.71 -0.91 -3.06
CA HIS A 33 0.56 -0.35 -2.58
C HIS A 33 0.42 0.57 -1.36
N GLY A 34 1.55 0.98 -0.78
CA GLY A 34 1.63 1.88 0.37
C GLY A 34 1.54 3.37 0.02
N TRP A 35 1.56 4.21 1.04
CA TRP A 35 1.62 5.66 0.88
C TRP A 35 2.95 6.10 0.23
N MET A 36 2.89 7.04 -0.72
CA MET A 36 4.03 7.51 -1.51
C MET A 36 4.76 6.40 -2.29
N ASP A 37 4.02 5.35 -2.67
CA ASP A 37 4.49 4.22 -3.45
C ASP A 37 3.65 4.08 -4.74
N ILE A 38 3.87 3.05 -5.52
CA ILE A 38 3.26 2.79 -6.82
C ILE A 38 3.04 1.28 -7.05
N SER A 39 2.20 0.93 -8.00
CA SER A 39 1.93 -0.48 -8.36
C SER A 39 3.19 -1.26 -8.76
N ALA A 40 4.13 -0.63 -9.48
CA ALA A 40 5.38 -1.26 -9.89
C ALA A 40 6.28 -1.72 -8.74
N SER A 41 6.04 -1.22 -7.53
CA SER A 41 6.73 -1.63 -6.29
C SER A 41 6.59 -3.13 -5.98
N PHE A 42 5.56 -3.79 -6.50
CA PHE A 42 5.34 -5.22 -6.34
C PHE A 42 6.13 -6.11 -7.30
N GLN A 43 6.86 -5.53 -8.27
CA GLN A 43 7.57 -6.29 -9.31
C GLN A 43 8.42 -7.44 -8.74
N PHE A 44 9.17 -7.18 -7.67
CA PHE A 44 10.09 -8.17 -7.11
C PHE A 44 9.38 -9.37 -6.46
N VAL A 45 8.26 -9.13 -5.80
CA VAL A 45 7.40 -10.20 -5.25
C VAL A 45 6.74 -10.97 -6.38
N VAL A 46 6.24 -10.28 -7.41
CA VAL A 46 5.63 -10.91 -8.58
C VAL A 46 6.65 -11.79 -9.33
N ASP A 47 7.89 -11.32 -9.48
CA ASP A 47 8.97 -12.10 -10.08
C ASP A 47 9.28 -13.38 -9.28
N ALA A 48 9.14 -13.31 -7.94
CA ALA A 48 9.42 -14.41 -7.04
C ALA A 48 8.30 -15.46 -6.93
N PHE A 49 7.08 -15.15 -7.35
CA PHE A 49 5.98 -16.12 -7.39
C PHE A 49 6.32 -17.32 -8.27
N LYS A 50 6.06 -18.51 -7.74
CA LYS A 50 6.29 -19.82 -8.42
C LYS A 50 5.07 -20.29 -9.17
N ARG A 51 3.88 -19.85 -8.77
CA ARG A 51 2.61 -20.16 -9.44
C ARG A 51 2.28 -19.07 -10.45
N ASP A 52 1.39 -19.43 -11.36
CA ASP A 52 0.82 -18.48 -12.29
C ASP A 52 -0.33 -17.72 -11.62
N TRP A 53 -0.19 -16.39 -11.56
CA TRP A 53 -1.18 -15.46 -11.05
C TRP A 53 -1.46 -14.37 -12.08
N HIS A 54 -2.73 -14.02 -12.24
CA HIS A 54 -3.10 -12.74 -12.84
C HIS A 54 -3.08 -11.67 -11.72
N VAL A 55 -1.96 -10.98 -11.59
CA VAL A 55 -1.79 -9.91 -10.61
C VAL A 55 -2.34 -8.61 -11.14
N ILE A 56 -3.19 -7.94 -10.37
CA ILE A 56 -3.86 -6.67 -10.68
C ILE A 56 -3.50 -5.68 -9.59
N ALA A 57 -2.76 -4.62 -9.94
CA ALA A 57 -2.31 -3.62 -8.98
C ALA A 57 -2.55 -2.20 -9.51
N PRO A 58 -3.46 -1.43 -8.91
CA PRO A 58 -3.63 -0.03 -9.27
C PRO A 58 -2.50 0.83 -8.71
N ASP A 59 -2.13 1.89 -9.42
CA ASP A 59 -1.63 3.07 -8.75
C ASP A 59 -2.82 3.72 -8.04
N MET A 60 -2.75 3.87 -6.72
CA MET A 60 -3.85 4.50 -5.98
C MET A 60 -4.02 5.96 -6.38
N ARG A 61 -5.23 6.53 -6.18
CA ARG A 61 -5.52 7.94 -6.45
C ARG A 61 -4.43 8.86 -5.90
N GLY A 62 -3.92 9.75 -6.75
CA GLY A 62 -2.87 10.71 -6.39
C GLY A 62 -1.45 10.16 -6.41
N PHE A 63 -1.24 8.92 -6.88
CA PHE A 63 0.07 8.29 -7.03
C PHE A 63 0.26 7.73 -8.44
N GLY A 64 1.52 7.61 -8.87
CA GLY A 64 1.86 7.06 -10.16
C GLY A 64 1.17 7.78 -11.30
N HIS A 65 0.62 7.03 -12.23
CA HIS A 65 -0.12 7.55 -13.37
C HIS A 65 -1.63 7.71 -13.14
N SER A 66 -2.12 7.45 -11.92
CA SER A 66 -3.52 7.68 -11.55
C SER A 66 -3.83 9.16 -11.37
N GLY A 67 -5.11 9.50 -11.54
CA GLY A 67 -5.60 10.87 -11.42
C GLY A 67 -5.40 11.48 -10.02
N TRP A 68 -5.34 12.80 -9.96
CA TRP A 68 -5.23 13.59 -8.74
C TRP A 68 -6.58 14.15 -8.33
N ALA A 69 -7.01 13.91 -7.09
CA ALA A 69 -8.29 14.38 -6.58
C ALA A 69 -8.30 15.90 -6.39
N LYS A 70 -9.27 16.60 -6.99
CA LYS A 70 -9.36 18.07 -6.92
C LYS A 70 -9.55 18.59 -5.49
N GLY A 71 -10.31 17.86 -4.67
CA GLY A 71 -10.67 18.22 -3.29
C GLY A 71 -9.61 17.89 -2.23
N GLY A 72 -8.62 17.08 -2.58
CA GLY A 72 -7.69 16.42 -1.64
C GLY A 72 -8.07 14.95 -1.44
N TYR A 73 -7.54 14.34 -0.38
CA TYR A 73 -7.64 12.89 -0.17
C TYR A 73 -8.34 12.56 1.14
N TRP A 74 -9.25 11.60 1.07
CA TRP A 74 -9.99 11.10 2.20
C TRP A 74 -9.94 9.57 2.19
N PHE A 75 -9.74 8.95 3.35
CA PHE A 75 -9.55 7.50 3.41
C PHE A 75 -10.69 6.68 2.77
N PRO A 76 -11.98 7.01 2.95
CA PRO A 76 -13.08 6.31 2.28
C PRO A 76 -13.03 6.31 0.75
N ASP A 77 -12.39 7.30 0.11
CA ASP A 77 -12.27 7.32 -1.34
C ASP A 77 -11.44 6.14 -1.86
N TYR A 78 -10.42 5.70 -1.11
CA TYR A 78 -9.64 4.51 -1.48
C TYR A 78 -10.47 3.22 -1.39
N LEU A 79 -11.43 3.16 -0.46
CA LEU A 79 -12.36 2.03 -0.36
C LEU A 79 -13.30 1.99 -1.56
N ALA A 80 -13.77 3.15 -2.00
CA ALA A 80 -14.60 3.28 -3.20
C ALA A 80 -13.82 2.89 -4.46
N ASP A 81 -12.57 3.34 -4.61
CA ASP A 81 -11.71 2.93 -5.73
C ASP A 81 -11.52 1.41 -5.77
N LEU A 82 -11.25 0.81 -4.61
CA LEU A 82 -11.10 -0.64 -4.51
C LEU A 82 -12.41 -1.36 -4.90
N GLU A 83 -13.57 -0.90 -4.39
CA GLU A 83 -14.88 -1.46 -4.75
C GLU A 83 -15.07 -1.43 -6.28
N ALA A 84 -14.83 -0.28 -6.93
CA ALA A 84 -14.98 -0.13 -8.38
C ALA A 84 -14.05 -1.07 -9.17
N LEU A 85 -12.82 -1.26 -8.72
CA LEU A 85 -11.89 -2.21 -9.34
C LEU A 85 -12.35 -3.66 -9.18
N LEU A 86 -12.84 -4.04 -7.99
CA LEU A 86 -13.35 -5.39 -7.76
C LEU A 86 -14.62 -5.65 -8.57
N ASP A 87 -15.51 -4.67 -8.71
CA ASP A 87 -16.71 -4.79 -9.54
C ASP A 87 -16.36 -4.94 -11.03
N ARG A 88 -15.29 -4.29 -11.47
CA ARG A 88 -14.83 -4.42 -12.85
C ARG A 88 -14.24 -5.77 -13.18
N TYR A 89 -13.34 -6.29 -12.30
CA TYR A 89 -12.55 -7.49 -12.62
C TYR A 89 -13.14 -8.78 -12.03
N SER A 90 -13.88 -8.71 -10.93
CA SER A 90 -14.49 -9.85 -10.26
C SER A 90 -15.85 -9.49 -9.67
N PRO A 91 -16.87 -9.19 -10.51
CA PRO A 91 -18.15 -8.69 -10.02
C PRO A 91 -18.91 -9.70 -9.14
N ASN A 92 -18.73 -10.99 -9.37
CA ASN A 92 -19.53 -12.03 -8.73
C ASN A 92 -18.77 -12.92 -7.77
N GLU A 93 -17.43 -12.95 -7.84
CA GLU A 93 -16.61 -13.87 -7.07
C GLU A 93 -15.80 -13.15 -5.99
N PRO A 94 -15.66 -13.77 -4.81
CA PRO A 94 -14.78 -13.22 -3.77
C PRO A 94 -13.32 -13.26 -4.22
N VAL A 95 -12.57 -12.21 -3.89
CA VAL A 95 -11.21 -11.99 -4.36
C VAL A 95 -10.14 -12.30 -3.30
N ARG A 96 -8.89 -12.45 -3.76
CA ARG A 96 -7.69 -12.48 -2.93
C ARG A 96 -7.08 -11.08 -2.94
N LEU A 97 -6.93 -10.50 -1.74
CA LEU A 97 -6.36 -9.15 -1.55
C LEU A 97 -5.00 -9.23 -0.88
N ILE A 98 -4.06 -8.48 -1.40
CA ILE A 98 -2.79 -8.19 -0.73
C ILE A 98 -2.66 -6.68 -0.61
N GLY A 99 -2.33 -6.17 0.56
CA GLY A 99 -2.10 -4.75 0.76
C GLY A 99 -0.82 -4.48 1.53
N HIS A 100 -0.03 -3.50 1.07
CA HIS A 100 1.15 -3.04 1.78
C HIS A 100 0.85 -1.74 2.52
N SER A 101 1.21 -1.63 3.80
CA SER A 101 1.14 -0.39 4.58
C SER A 101 -0.25 0.27 4.49
N LEU A 102 -0.38 1.45 3.86
CA LEU A 102 -1.67 2.08 3.58
C LEU A 102 -2.61 1.14 2.81
N GLY A 103 -2.11 0.44 1.78
CA GLY A 103 -2.86 -0.57 1.05
C GLY A 103 -3.35 -1.71 1.94
N GLY A 104 -2.53 -2.15 2.91
CA GLY A 104 -2.92 -3.12 3.92
C GLY A 104 -4.06 -2.63 4.81
N ASN A 105 -4.05 -1.35 5.20
CA ASN A 105 -5.14 -0.75 5.96
C ASN A 105 -6.43 -0.64 5.13
N ILE A 106 -6.31 -0.26 3.85
CA ILE A 106 -7.45 -0.18 2.93
C ILE A 106 -8.09 -1.56 2.75
N THR A 107 -7.30 -2.57 2.40
CA THR A 107 -7.80 -3.93 2.15
C THR A 107 -8.37 -4.57 3.40
N SER A 108 -7.80 -4.32 4.59
CA SER A 108 -8.31 -4.84 5.85
C SER A 108 -9.64 -4.19 6.26
N VAL A 109 -9.76 -2.86 6.13
CA VAL A 109 -11.04 -2.17 6.39
C VAL A 109 -12.09 -2.62 5.38
N TYR A 110 -11.75 -2.69 4.08
CA TYR A 110 -12.65 -3.17 3.04
C TYR A 110 -13.16 -4.58 3.33
N SER A 111 -12.28 -5.50 3.74
CA SER A 111 -12.66 -6.87 4.09
C SER A 111 -13.68 -6.95 5.23
N GLY A 112 -13.67 -5.98 6.15
CA GLY A 112 -14.65 -5.91 7.24
C GLY A 112 -15.99 -5.27 6.86
N ILE A 113 -15.99 -4.35 5.87
CA ILE A 113 -17.24 -3.70 5.41
C ILE A 113 -17.92 -4.47 4.29
N ARG A 114 -17.17 -5.33 3.57
CA ARG A 114 -17.65 -6.21 2.48
C ARG A 114 -17.14 -7.65 2.67
N PRO A 115 -17.51 -8.36 3.77
CA PRO A 115 -16.94 -9.66 4.08
C PRO A 115 -17.09 -10.69 2.97
N SER A 116 -18.26 -10.72 2.32
CA SER A 116 -18.55 -11.67 1.22
C SER A 116 -17.73 -11.44 -0.06
N ARG A 117 -17.08 -10.27 -0.18
CA ARG A 117 -16.27 -9.93 -1.37
C ARG A 117 -14.83 -10.41 -1.26
N VAL A 118 -14.38 -10.86 -0.10
CA VAL A 118 -12.96 -11.20 0.15
C VAL A 118 -12.84 -12.64 0.64
N ALA A 119 -12.17 -13.48 -0.15
CA ALA A 119 -11.90 -14.86 0.22
C ALA A 119 -10.67 -14.99 1.15
N GLN A 120 -9.60 -14.28 0.82
CA GLN A 120 -8.35 -14.30 1.57
C GLN A 120 -7.71 -12.91 1.55
N LEU A 121 -7.11 -12.52 2.66
CA LEU A 121 -6.43 -11.24 2.85
C LEU A 121 -4.99 -11.46 3.30
N VAL A 122 -4.03 -10.82 2.64
CA VAL A 122 -2.66 -10.71 3.11
C VAL A 122 -2.34 -9.24 3.37
N SER A 123 -1.92 -8.91 4.57
CA SER A 123 -1.51 -7.56 4.95
C SER A 123 -0.01 -7.51 5.23
N LEU A 124 0.71 -6.76 4.39
CA LEU A 124 2.14 -6.52 4.51
C LEU A 124 2.36 -5.22 5.29
N GLU A 125 2.79 -5.28 6.56
CA GLU A 125 3.03 -4.09 7.40
C GLU A 125 1.80 -3.13 7.52
N GLY A 126 0.57 -3.63 7.34
CA GLY A 126 -0.66 -2.87 7.44
C GLY A 126 -1.43 -3.14 8.74
N TYR A 127 -0.90 -2.70 9.86
CA TYR A 127 -1.42 -3.00 11.20
C TYR A 127 -2.46 -2.02 11.73
N GLY A 128 -3.14 -1.31 10.85
CA GLY A 128 -3.90 -0.15 11.24
C GLY A 128 -2.99 1.07 11.41
N ILE A 129 -3.63 2.19 11.65
CA ILE A 129 -2.94 3.47 11.78
C ILE A 129 -2.40 3.67 13.20
N VAL A 130 -1.47 4.60 13.33
CA VAL A 130 -1.09 5.11 14.65
C VAL A 130 -2.32 5.78 15.27
N GLU A 131 -2.62 5.44 16.52
CA GLU A 131 -3.71 6.05 17.25
C GLU A 131 -3.51 7.58 17.31
N ASN A 132 -4.52 8.30 16.87
CA ASN A 132 -4.56 9.75 16.95
C ASN A 132 -5.46 10.16 18.12
N ARG A 133 -4.93 10.95 19.01
CA ARG A 133 -5.70 11.50 20.13
C ARG A 133 -6.52 12.72 19.67
N PRO A 134 -7.71 12.95 20.25
CA PRO A 134 -8.57 14.08 19.89
C PRO A 134 -7.89 15.46 20.04
N ASP A 135 -6.98 15.61 21.01
CA ASP A 135 -6.22 16.85 21.24
C ASP A 135 -5.28 17.22 20.09
N MET A 136 -5.00 16.31 19.17
CA MET A 136 -4.21 16.58 17.96
C MET A 136 -5.03 17.24 16.83
N ALA A 137 -6.36 17.25 16.93
CA ALA A 137 -7.24 17.76 15.88
C ALA A 137 -7.03 19.25 15.56
N PRO A 138 -6.96 20.19 16.54
CA PRO A 138 -6.77 21.61 16.25
C PRO A 138 -5.51 21.88 15.42
N GLY A 139 -4.36 21.38 15.86
CA GLY A 139 -3.11 21.58 15.14
C GLY A 139 -3.04 20.89 13.78
N ARG A 140 -3.80 19.80 13.56
CA ARG A 140 -3.92 19.15 12.26
C ARG A 140 -4.75 20.00 11.30
N LEU A 141 -5.88 20.51 11.76
CA LEU A 141 -6.75 21.36 10.95
C LEU A 141 -6.08 22.70 10.61
N GLU A 142 -5.34 23.29 11.55
CA GLU A 142 -4.54 24.49 11.31
C GLU A 142 -3.53 24.26 10.18
N ARG A 143 -2.70 23.20 10.28
CA ARG A 143 -1.75 22.84 9.21
C ARG A 143 -2.43 22.58 7.87
N TRP A 144 -3.60 21.94 7.87
CA TRP A 144 -4.35 21.72 6.64
C TRP A 144 -4.83 23.04 6.03
N LEU A 145 -5.38 23.97 6.82
CA LEU A 145 -5.78 25.30 6.36
C LEU A 145 -4.59 26.06 5.77
N ASP A 146 -3.44 26.02 6.43
CA ASP A 146 -2.21 26.67 5.93
C ASP A 146 -1.72 26.05 4.62
N SER A 147 -1.81 24.73 4.49
CA SER A 147 -1.46 24.04 3.24
C SER A 147 -2.37 24.41 2.07
N ARG A 148 -3.62 24.82 2.33
CA ARG A 148 -4.55 25.34 1.29
C ARG A 148 -4.11 26.70 0.76
N LYS A 149 -3.56 27.55 1.63
CA LYS A 149 -3.03 28.88 1.24
C LYS A 149 -1.67 28.75 0.55
N LYS A 150 -0.81 27.84 1.03
CA LYS A 150 0.52 27.59 0.51
C LYS A 150 0.71 26.08 0.26
N PRO A 151 0.28 25.58 -0.90
CA PRO A 151 0.41 24.16 -1.22
C PRO A 151 1.87 23.70 -1.15
N GLU A 152 2.08 22.53 -0.54
CA GLU A 152 3.38 21.89 -0.57
C GLU A 152 3.75 21.52 -2.01
N ARG A 153 5.05 21.51 -2.29
CA ARG A 153 5.61 21.04 -3.57
C ARG A 153 6.64 19.96 -3.30
N LEU A 154 6.63 18.95 -4.13
CA LEU A 154 7.72 17.98 -4.16
C LEU A 154 8.88 18.63 -4.92
N ARG A 155 10.06 18.60 -4.31
CA ARG A 155 11.27 19.11 -4.97
C ARG A 155 11.72 18.10 -6.02
N PRO A 156 12.04 18.54 -7.26
CA PRO A 156 12.58 17.64 -8.26
C PRO A 156 13.99 17.17 -7.85
N TYR A 157 14.37 16.03 -8.38
CA TYR A 157 15.72 15.48 -8.28
C TYR A 157 16.48 15.81 -9.57
N PRO A 158 17.76 16.16 -9.48
CA PRO A 158 18.54 16.56 -10.67
C PRO A 158 18.65 15.44 -11.72
N ASP A 159 18.71 14.18 -11.26
CA ASP A 159 18.90 13.01 -12.10
C ASP A 159 18.39 11.72 -11.42
N LYS A 160 18.56 10.58 -12.09
CA LYS A 160 18.16 9.27 -11.60
C LYS A 160 18.99 8.82 -10.40
N GLU A 161 20.26 9.14 -10.35
CA GLU A 161 21.15 8.75 -9.26
C GLU A 161 20.74 9.42 -7.94
N ALA A 162 20.30 10.68 -7.99
CA ALA A 162 19.74 11.36 -6.82
C ALA A 162 18.46 10.71 -6.31
N VAL A 163 17.62 10.17 -7.21
CA VAL A 163 16.42 9.38 -6.83
C VAL A 163 16.83 8.07 -6.18
N ILE A 164 17.78 7.34 -6.77
CA ILE A 164 18.31 6.08 -6.21
C ILE A 164 18.86 6.30 -4.82
N ALA A 165 19.72 7.30 -4.64
CA ALA A 165 20.28 7.66 -3.33
C ALA A 165 19.18 7.99 -2.32
N ARG A 166 18.11 8.66 -2.75
CA ARG A 166 16.95 8.94 -1.88
C ARG A 166 16.18 7.69 -1.48
N LEU A 167 15.93 6.79 -2.42
CA LEU A 167 15.25 5.51 -2.17
C LEU A 167 16.06 4.66 -1.19
N GLN A 168 17.38 4.53 -1.38
CA GLN A 168 18.27 3.80 -0.48
C GLN A 168 18.41 4.48 0.90
N LYS A 169 18.38 5.81 0.96
CA LYS A 169 18.33 6.54 2.25
C LYS A 169 17.06 6.24 3.03
N ASN A 170 15.92 6.13 2.35
CA ASN A 170 14.64 5.79 2.97
C ASN A 170 14.56 4.32 3.38
N ASN A 171 15.17 3.45 2.59
CA ASN A 171 15.29 2.02 2.85
C ASN A 171 16.73 1.54 2.63
N PRO A 172 17.58 1.50 3.68
CA PRO A 172 18.99 1.10 3.57
C PRO A 172 19.22 -0.36 3.14
N ARG A 173 18.17 -1.19 3.09
CA ARG A 173 18.22 -2.59 2.63
C ARG A 173 17.98 -2.72 1.13
N LEU A 174 17.50 -1.66 0.49
CA LEU A 174 17.21 -1.66 -0.93
C LEU A 174 18.49 -1.73 -1.74
N THR A 175 18.65 -2.77 -2.59
CA THR A 175 19.81 -2.88 -3.47
C THR A 175 19.80 -1.79 -4.54
N TYR A 176 20.97 -1.50 -5.13
CA TYR A 176 21.08 -0.52 -6.19
C TYR A 176 20.21 -0.89 -7.40
N GLU A 177 20.22 -2.16 -7.81
CA GLU A 177 19.46 -2.67 -8.95
C GLU A 177 17.95 -2.47 -8.77
N ARG A 178 17.45 -2.76 -7.55
CA ARG A 178 16.03 -2.54 -7.20
C ARG A 178 15.70 -1.06 -7.14
N ALA A 179 16.59 -0.25 -6.55
CA ALA A 179 16.42 1.21 -6.53
C ALA A 179 16.45 1.82 -7.92
N PHE A 180 17.33 1.31 -8.81
CA PHE A 180 17.44 1.74 -10.20
C PHE A 180 16.14 1.46 -10.98
N PHE A 181 15.55 0.27 -10.80
CA PHE A 181 14.25 -0.07 -11.38
C PHE A 181 13.15 0.85 -10.84
N LEU A 182 13.03 0.98 -9.50
CA LEU A 182 11.99 1.79 -8.88
C LEU A 182 12.07 3.26 -9.27
N ALA A 183 13.27 3.80 -9.46
CA ALA A 183 13.45 5.20 -9.82
C ALA A 183 12.77 5.57 -11.16
N ASP A 184 12.70 4.63 -12.11
CA ASP A 184 12.02 4.87 -13.40
C ASP A 184 10.49 4.87 -13.27
N TYR A 185 9.96 4.09 -12.34
CA TYR A 185 8.50 4.00 -12.15
C TYR A 185 7.95 4.96 -11.09
N TRP A 186 8.79 5.37 -10.13
CA TRP A 186 8.42 6.29 -9.05
C TRP A 186 8.48 7.76 -9.44
N THR A 187 9.21 8.08 -10.52
CA THR A 187 9.42 9.45 -11.01
C THR A 187 9.19 9.55 -12.50
N GLU A 188 8.77 10.73 -12.94
CA GLU A 188 8.76 11.13 -14.34
C GLU A 188 9.83 12.20 -14.60
N VAL A 189 10.24 12.36 -15.88
CA VAL A 189 11.20 13.37 -16.29
C VAL A 189 10.46 14.60 -16.80
N ASN A 190 10.75 15.78 -16.25
CA ASN A 190 10.18 17.04 -16.70
C ASN A 190 10.96 17.64 -17.91
N ASP A 191 10.46 18.74 -18.45
CA ASP A 191 11.05 19.44 -19.61
C ASP A 191 12.49 19.93 -19.36
N LYS A 192 12.94 19.99 -18.11
CA LYS A 192 14.31 20.37 -17.73
C LYS A 192 15.25 19.17 -17.54
N GLY A 193 14.75 17.95 -17.76
CA GLY A 193 15.50 16.72 -17.52
C GLY A 193 15.57 16.31 -16.04
N GLU A 194 14.89 17.03 -15.14
CA GLU A 194 14.82 16.71 -13.71
C GLU A 194 13.76 15.63 -13.45
N ARG A 195 13.94 14.83 -12.42
CA ARG A 195 13.00 13.79 -12.00
C ARG A 195 12.04 14.27 -10.94
N ILE A 196 10.75 14.12 -11.19
CA ILE A 196 9.66 14.50 -10.27
C ILE A 196 8.96 13.24 -9.77
N VAL A 197 8.80 13.13 -8.45
CA VAL A 197 8.02 12.02 -7.86
C VAL A 197 6.56 12.11 -8.32
N MET A 198 6.05 11.01 -8.84
CA MET A 198 4.67 10.89 -9.28
C MET A 198 3.73 10.68 -8.10
N ALA A 199 3.59 11.72 -7.28
CA ALA A 199 2.68 11.74 -6.14
C ALA A 199 2.17 13.16 -5.90
N ASP A 200 0.91 13.28 -5.56
CA ASP A 200 0.33 14.56 -5.18
C ASP A 200 0.82 14.97 -3.78
N PRO A 201 1.49 16.12 -3.64
CA PRO A 201 2.01 16.57 -2.35
C PRO A 201 0.93 16.81 -1.30
N ARG A 202 -0.35 16.96 -1.70
CA ARG A 202 -1.49 17.13 -0.77
C ARG A 202 -1.71 15.92 0.13
N HIS A 203 -1.17 14.75 -0.22
CA HIS A 203 -1.14 13.58 0.66
C HIS A 203 -0.38 13.78 1.98
N LYS A 204 0.50 14.77 2.06
CA LYS A 204 1.26 15.06 3.27
C LYS A 204 0.44 15.75 4.37
N THR A 205 -0.70 16.35 4.00
CA THR A 205 -1.51 17.13 4.94
C THR A 205 -2.97 16.72 4.83
N LEU A 206 -3.36 15.71 5.62
CA LEU A 206 -4.73 15.23 5.68
C LEU A 206 -5.48 15.90 6.82
N PRO A 207 -6.73 16.41 6.61
CA PRO A 207 -7.50 17.11 7.62
C PRO A 207 -8.10 16.18 8.68
N VAL A 208 -8.38 14.92 8.31
CA VAL A 208 -9.12 13.98 9.15
C VAL A 208 -8.17 13.19 10.02
N LEU A 209 -8.51 13.08 11.31
CA LEU A 209 -7.87 12.13 12.22
C LEU A 209 -8.31 10.72 11.88
N SER A 210 -7.34 9.83 11.76
CA SER A 210 -7.62 8.40 11.65
C SER A 210 -7.93 7.83 13.04
N ARG A 211 -9.00 7.07 13.17
CA ARG A 211 -9.47 6.50 14.42
C ARG A 211 -9.23 5.00 14.44
N LEU A 212 -8.38 4.56 15.34
CA LEU A 212 -8.02 3.14 15.45
C LEU A 212 -9.22 2.29 15.88
N ASP A 213 -10.06 2.79 16.78
CA ASP A 213 -11.27 2.12 17.25
C ASP A 213 -12.25 1.79 16.11
N GLU A 214 -12.43 2.71 15.16
CA GLU A 214 -13.27 2.49 13.97
C GLU A 214 -12.67 1.41 13.05
N ILE A 215 -11.34 1.42 12.87
CA ILE A 215 -10.64 0.39 12.09
C ILE A 215 -10.80 -0.99 12.74
N LEU A 216 -10.59 -1.09 14.04
CA LEU A 216 -10.72 -2.36 14.76
C LEU A 216 -12.17 -2.88 14.76
N ALA A 217 -13.15 -1.98 14.78
CA ALA A 217 -14.56 -2.35 14.60
C ALA A 217 -14.83 -2.95 13.21
N CYS A 218 -14.19 -2.41 12.14
CA CYS A 218 -14.25 -3.03 10.83
C CYS A 218 -13.56 -4.40 10.83
N TRP A 219 -12.37 -4.50 11.42
CA TRP A 219 -11.61 -5.76 11.47
C TRP A 219 -12.36 -6.89 12.17
N SER A 220 -13.16 -6.59 13.21
CA SER A 220 -13.96 -7.59 13.93
C SER A 220 -15.04 -8.26 13.05
N ARG A 221 -15.33 -7.69 11.88
CA ARG A 221 -16.28 -8.22 10.90
C ARG A 221 -15.63 -8.96 9.73
N ILE A 222 -14.30 -9.09 9.71
CA ILE A 222 -13.59 -9.84 8.66
C ILE A 222 -13.93 -11.33 8.80
N GLU A 223 -14.47 -11.92 7.73
CA GLU A 223 -14.77 -13.35 7.62
C GLU A 223 -13.70 -14.11 6.85
N ALA A 224 -12.93 -13.40 6.02
CA ALA A 224 -11.81 -13.98 5.27
C ALA A 224 -10.72 -14.52 6.20
N LYS A 225 -9.99 -15.55 5.74
CA LYS A 225 -8.71 -15.90 6.36
C LYS A 225 -7.72 -14.76 6.14
N VAL A 226 -6.95 -14.42 7.18
CA VAL A 226 -6.00 -13.31 7.14
C VAL A 226 -4.59 -13.77 7.46
N LEU A 227 -3.62 -13.29 6.68
CA LEU A 227 -2.20 -13.38 6.99
C LEU A 227 -1.62 -11.96 7.16
N PHE A 228 -1.16 -11.65 8.37
CA PHE A 228 -0.31 -10.49 8.60
C PHE A 228 1.15 -10.88 8.45
N ILE A 229 1.88 -10.14 7.62
CA ILE A 229 3.33 -10.31 7.45
C ILE A 229 4.01 -9.05 7.95
N GLU A 230 4.87 -9.22 8.95
CA GLU A 230 5.67 -8.15 9.53
C GLU A 230 7.16 -8.32 9.20
N GLY A 231 7.85 -7.20 9.02
CA GLY A 231 9.31 -7.17 8.95
C GLY A 231 9.93 -7.19 10.34
N GLN A 232 11.09 -7.82 10.51
CA GLN A 232 11.85 -7.82 11.75
C GLN A 232 12.08 -6.40 12.33
N HIS A 233 12.20 -5.41 11.44
CA HIS A 233 12.33 -4.00 11.76
C HIS A 233 11.09 -3.22 11.33
N SER A 234 9.93 -3.58 11.90
CA SER A 234 8.65 -2.99 11.53
C SER A 234 8.61 -1.47 11.75
N LEU A 235 7.80 -0.78 10.93
CA LEU A 235 7.60 0.67 11.08
C LEU A 235 7.00 1.02 12.45
N LEU A 236 6.12 0.18 12.97
CA LEU A 236 5.51 0.39 14.29
C LEU A 236 6.59 0.32 15.39
N GLY A 237 7.50 -0.66 15.33
CA GLY A 237 8.61 -0.78 16.26
C GLY A 237 9.57 0.40 16.22
N ILE A 238 9.86 0.92 15.02
CA ILE A 238 10.67 2.13 14.86
C ILE A 238 9.99 3.34 15.51
N ARG A 239 8.68 3.52 15.28
CA ARG A 239 7.90 4.63 15.85
C ARG A 239 7.74 4.55 17.36
N MET A 240 7.55 3.36 17.90
CA MET A 240 7.47 3.11 19.34
C MET A 240 8.84 3.09 20.02
N LYS A 241 9.93 3.00 19.24
CA LYS A 241 11.31 2.78 19.72
C LYS A 241 11.42 1.50 20.57
N ASP A 242 10.55 0.53 20.33
CA ASP A 242 10.45 -0.72 21.07
C ASP A 242 9.77 -1.78 20.19
N GLN A 243 10.55 -2.71 19.64
CA GLN A 243 10.06 -3.75 18.74
C GLN A 243 9.20 -4.79 19.49
N ALA A 244 9.56 -5.14 20.72
CA ALA A 244 8.78 -6.12 21.49
C ALA A 244 7.39 -5.60 21.80
N ARG A 245 7.30 -4.36 22.27
CA ARG A 245 6.01 -3.68 22.52
C ARG A 245 5.20 -3.49 21.24
N ALA A 246 5.86 -3.21 20.12
CA ALA A 246 5.18 -3.12 18.81
C ALA A 246 4.56 -4.46 18.41
N GLN A 247 5.27 -5.58 18.60
CA GLN A 247 4.76 -6.92 18.33
C GLN A 247 3.56 -7.27 19.22
N GLU A 248 3.60 -6.90 20.51
CA GLU A 248 2.45 -7.07 21.40
C GLU A 248 1.24 -6.28 20.90
N GLU A 249 1.45 -5.03 20.49
CA GLU A 249 0.39 -4.18 19.95
C GLU A 249 -0.16 -4.74 18.62
N ILE A 250 0.67 -5.28 17.73
CA ILE A 250 0.24 -5.95 16.50
C ILE A 250 -0.64 -7.16 16.85
N ARG A 251 -0.22 -8.02 17.81
CA ARG A 251 -1.03 -9.16 18.25
C ARG A 251 -2.34 -8.72 18.87
N ARG A 252 -2.33 -7.67 19.70
CA ARG A 252 -3.55 -7.09 20.28
C ARG A 252 -4.52 -6.64 19.22
N ARG A 253 -4.05 -5.94 18.18
CA ARG A 253 -4.89 -5.51 17.05
C ARG A 253 -5.38 -6.70 16.23
N ALA A 254 -4.50 -7.63 15.93
CA ALA A 254 -4.84 -8.83 15.18
C ALA A 254 -5.92 -9.67 15.87
N SER A 255 -5.99 -9.66 17.21
CA SER A 255 -7.02 -10.41 17.97
C SER A 255 -8.47 -9.95 17.72
N TYR A 256 -8.67 -8.81 17.06
CA TYR A 256 -9.99 -8.41 16.56
C TYR A 256 -10.45 -9.19 15.33
N ILE A 257 -9.53 -9.91 14.66
CA ILE A 257 -9.84 -10.70 13.47
C ILE A 257 -9.99 -12.17 13.87
N ARG A 258 -11.07 -12.79 13.44
CA ARG A 258 -11.45 -14.16 13.84
C ARG A 258 -10.45 -15.23 13.41
N ASP A 259 -9.98 -15.17 12.17
CA ASP A 259 -9.04 -16.15 11.59
C ASP A 259 -7.82 -15.41 11.04
N VAL A 260 -6.82 -15.21 11.89
CA VAL A 260 -5.59 -14.48 11.55
C VAL A 260 -4.35 -15.27 11.91
N ARG A 261 -3.39 -15.25 11.00
CA ARG A 261 -2.00 -15.72 11.23
C ARG A 261 -1.07 -14.52 11.13
N ILE A 262 0.01 -14.55 11.91
CA ILE A 262 1.07 -13.55 11.86
C ILE A 262 2.37 -14.27 11.49
N ALA A 263 3.07 -13.75 10.48
CA ALA A 263 4.37 -14.23 10.05
C ALA A 263 5.40 -13.10 10.12
N LEU A 264 6.62 -13.45 10.52
CA LEU A 264 7.76 -12.53 10.59
C LEU A 264 8.70 -12.80 9.42
N VAL A 265 9.17 -11.75 8.76
CA VAL A 265 10.24 -11.82 7.74
C VAL A 265 11.52 -11.25 8.33
N GLU A 266 12.49 -12.15 8.55
CA GLU A 266 13.82 -11.77 9.03
C GLU A 266 14.57 -10.91 8.00
N GLY A 267 15.41 -9.99 8.48
CA GLY A 267 16.18 -9.08 7.64
C GLY A 267 15.38 -8.04 6.88
N ALA A 268 14.06 -7.96 7.08
CA ALA A 268 13.18 -7.01 6.44
C ALA A 268 12.74 -5.87 7.38
N GLY A 269 12.49 -4.71 6.78
CA GLY A 269 11.85 -3.57 7.41
C GLY A 269 10.44 -3.33 6.86
N HIS A 270 9.99 -2.07 6.91
CA HIS A 270 8.67 -1.68 6.42
C HIS A 270 8.42 -2.01 4.93
N MET A 271 9.46 -1.95 4.12
CA MET A 271 9.39 -2.26 2.69
C MET A 271 9.77 -3.72 2.42
N LEU A 272 9.16 -4.66 3.16
CA LEU A 272 9.53 -6.07 3.13
C LEU A 272 9.43 -6.69 1.72
N GLN A 273 8.54 -6.20 0.87
CA GLN A 273 8.42 -6.60 -0.53
C GLN A 273 9.62 -6.18 -1.40
N HIS A 274 10.40 -5.21 -0.93
CA HIS A 274 11.67 -4.81 -1.54
C HIS A 274 12.87 -5.50 -0.89
N ASP A 275 12.79 -5.74 0.43
CA ASP A 275 13.92 -6.25 1.20
C ASP A 275 14.10 -7.76 1.00
N GLN A 276 12.99 -8.51 1.09
CA GLN A 276 12.96 -9.98 1.06
C GLN A 276 11.80 -10.51 0.18
N PRO A 277 11.75 -10.16 -1.12
CA PRO A 277 10.62 -10.49 -1.98
C PRO A 277 10.37 -12.00 -2.11
N GLU A 278 11.42 -12.83 -2.10
CA GLU A 278 11.32 -14.28 -2.20
C GLU A 278 10.63 -14.89 -0.97
N ALA A 279 11.01 -14.41 0.23
CA ALA A 279 10.39 -14.85 1.49
C ALA A 279 8.93 -14.39 1.57
N VAL A 280 8.64 -13.16 1.15
CA VAL A 280 7.29 -12.60 1.11
C VAL A 280 6.43 -13.37 0.11
N ALA A 281 6.92 -13.63 -1.10
CA ALA A 281 6.20 -14.40 -2.12
C ALA A 281 5.88 -15.83 -1.64
N LYS A 282 6.85 -16.50 -1.01
CA LYS A 282 6.64 -17.83 -0.45
C LYS A 282 5.54 -17.84 0.62
N LEU A 283 5.58 -16.91 1.58
CA LEU A 283 4.55 -16.81 2.63
C LEU A 283 3.15 -16.56 2.04
N ILE A 284 3.06 -15.70 1.03
CA ILE A 284 1.82 -15.44 0.32
C ILE A 284 1.30 -16.71 -0.34
N GLU A 285 2.12 -17.41 -1.13
CA GLU A 285 1.70 -18.61 -1.86
C GLU A 285 1.37 -19.80 -0.95
N ASP A 286 2.12 -19.98 0.15
CA ASP A 286 1.83 -20.99 1.17
C ASP A 286 0.49 -20.74 1.87
N PHE A 287 0.10 -19.47 2.00
CA PHE A 287 -1.16 -19.08 2.63
C PHE A 287 -2.35 -19.16 1.67
N LEU A 288 -2.15 -18.81 0.42
CA LEU A 288 -3.23 -18.81 -0.58
C LEU A 288 -3.60 -20.23 -1.06
N GLY A 289 -2.75 -21.21 -0.85
CA GLY A 289 -2.99 -22.63 -1.12
C GLY A 289 -2.67 -23.06 -2.52
#